data_46818004408501a9c45f5cd2bfb4acfb
#
_entry.id   46818004408501a9c45f5cd2bfb4acfb
#
_cell.length_a   1.000
_cell.length_b   1.000
_cell.length_c   1.000
_cell.angle_alpha   90.00
_cell.angle_beta   90.00
_cell.angle_gamma   90.00
#
_symmetry.space_group_name_H-M   'P 1'
#
loop_
_entity.id
_entity.type
_entity.pdbx_description
1 polymer ?
#
loop_
_entity_poly.entity_id
_entity_poly.type
_entity_poly.pdbx_seq_one_letter_code
_entity_poly.pdbx_strand_id
1 'polypeptide(L)'
;MKKILAATFAAAALLSSCNNGTPKANLKTDVDTLSYEMGMVMSADEQDFANMLKQQGSDSAYVDAFLKGYAEGMKATDDKKKMAYNLGLQAGMQIKMQLPMMEQQVFQGDSTKKVSVKNFVAGFMAQAKGKTTLKVDGKLIDKKEANKRILAYMFDKQRKEGQEFLAKKSKEKGVQKLTEGVLYKVIEAGSGTERCKATDSVKVKYEGKLVNGTVFDSSERQDGGVATIDLKNVIKGWQIAIPQMPVGATWEIYLPAEVGYGENGTGPIPPFSALIFKITNLGTVK
;
A
#
# COMPACT_ATOMS: atom_id res chain seq x y z
N MET A 1 28.40 44.08 42.39
CA MET A 1 27.67 43.18 43.31
C MET A 1 26.20 43.47 43.17
N LYS A 2 25.52 42.70 42.32
CA LYS A 2 24.05 42.81 42.14
C LYS A 2 23.36 41.93 43.17
N LYS A 3 22.63 42.53 44.08
CA LYS A 3 21.80 41.82 45.07
C LYS A 3 20.64 41.15 44.34
N ILE A 4 20.62 39.82 44.33
CA ILE A 4 19.46 39.04 43.89
C ILE A 4 18.47 39.11 45.06
N LEU A 5 17.32 39.76 44.83
CA LEU A 5 16.20 39.76 45.76
C LEU A 5 15.63 38.34 45.76
N ALA A 6 15.79 37.62 46.85
CA ALA A 6 15.05 36.41 47.10
C ALA A 6 13.62 36.81 47.49
N ALA A 7 12.69 36.71 46.55
CA ALA A 7 11.27 36.80 46.84
C ALA A 7 10.79 35.48 47.46
N THR A 8 10.68 35.43 48.77
CA THR A 8 10.01 34.36 49.48
C THR A 8 8.51 34.43 49.21
N PHE A 9 8.01 33.65 48.28
CA PHE A 9 6.56 33.48 48.09
C PHE A 9 6.03 32.47 49.14
N ALA A 10 5.63 32.95 50.29
CA ALA A 10 4.77 32.21 51.20
C ALA A 10 3.31 32.38 50.75
N ALA A 11 2.91 31.70 49.70
CA ALA A 11 1.51 31.60 49.32
C ALA A 11 0.87 30.38 49.97
N ALA A 12 0.36 30.57 51.22
CA ALA A 12 -0.57 29.60 51.76
C ALA A 12 -1.93 29.76 51.07
N ALA A 13 -2.05 29.19 49.85
CA ALA A 13 -3.33 29.14 49.17
C ALA A 13 -4.21 28.05 49.80
N LEU A 14 -5.15 28.46 50.64
CA LEU A 14 -6.29 27.66 51.02
C LEU A 14 -7.19 27.46 49.82
N LEU A 15 -6.91 26.40 49.05
CA LEU A 15 -7.80 25.96 47.97
C LEU A 15 -9.03 25.34 48.62
N SER A 16 -10.12 26.09 48.70
CA SER A 16 -11.45 25.54 49.04
C SER A 16 -11.85 24.56 47.96
N SER A 17 -12.08 23.34 48.40
CA SER A 17 -12.43 22.18 47.57
C SER A 17 -13.83 22.36 46.98
N CYS A 18 -13.92 22.77 45.74
CA CYS A 18 -15.03 22.35 44.87
C CYS A 18 -14.66 21.01 44.27
N ASN A 19 -15.57 20.01 44.40
CA ASN A 19 -15.36 18.64 43.96
C ASN A 19 -15.57 18.48 42.44
N ASN A 20 -14.80 19.22 41.65
CA ASN A 20 -14.92 19.33 40.19
C ASN A 20 -14.00 18.36 39.42
N GLY A 21 -13.62 17.24 40.04
CA GLY A 21 -12.82 16.24 39.32
C GLY A 21 -11.33 16.56 39.18
N THR A 22 -10.89 17.79 39.55
CA THR A 22 -9.48 18.17 39.49
C THR A 22 -8.66 17.59 40.65
N PRO A 23 -7.46 17.04 40.38
CA PRO A 23 -6.56 16.56 41.43
C PRO A 23 -6.19 17.70 42.40
N LYS A 24 -6.17 17.41 43.71
CA LYS A 24 -5.71 18.37 44.71
C LYS A 24 -4.20 18.55 44.59
N ALA A 25 -3.77 19.80 44.40
CA ALA A 25 -2.36 20.13 44.44
C ALA A 25 -1.85 20.19 45.88
N ASN A 26 -0.58 19.84 46.09
CA ASN A 26 0.13 19.92 47.37
C ASN A 26 1.37 20.81 47.14
N LEU A 27 1.18 22.13 47.33
CA LEU A 27 2.18 23.15 47.02
C LEU A 27 2.97 23.53 48.28
N LYS A 28 3.88 22.62 48.70
CA LYS A 28 4.71 22.85 49.93
C LYS A 28 6.08 23.43 49.65
N THR A 29 6.59 23.24 48.43
CA THR A 29 7.92 23.72 48.02
C THR A 29 7.80 24.62 46.78
N ASP A 30 8.85 25.39 46.51
CA ASP A 30 8.94 26.17 45.26
C ASP A 30 8.88 25.27 44.02
N VAL A 31 9.43 24.07 44.11
CA VAL A 31 9.37 23.08 43.03
C VAL A 31 7.95 22.59 42.81
N ASP A 32 7.17 22.37 43.87
CA ASP A 32 5.76 22.00 43.77
C ASP A 32 4.94 23.09 43.07
N THR A 33 5.17 24.34 43.48
CA THR A 33 4.52 25.54 42.89
C THR A 33 4.89 25.66 41.41
N LEU A 34 6.17 25.61 41.08
CA LEU A 34 6.65 25.67 39.70
C LEU A 34 6.08 24.52 38.83
N SER A 35 6.00 23.31 39.38
CA SER A 35 5.40 22.16 38.67
C SER A 35 3.93 22.41 38.35
N TYR A 36 3.19 23.01 39.26
CA TYR A 36 1.79 23.35 39.04
C TYR A 36 1.66 24.45 37.96
N GLU A 37 2.48 25.49 38.02
CA GLU A 37 2.53 26.59 37.04
C GLU A 37 2.90 26.05 35.64
N MET A 38 3.84 25.12 35.54
CA MET A 38 4.16 24.48 34.28
C MET A 38 2.94 23.72 33.71
N GLY A 39 2.19 23.02 34.55
CA GLY A 39 0.95 22.36 34.13
C GLY A 39 -0.08 23.33 33.58
N MET A 40 -0.25 24.51 34.27
CA MET A 40 -1.15 25.55 33.80
C MET A 40 -0.73 26.12 32.43
N VAL A 41 0.54 26.41 32.26
CA VAL A 41 1.06 26.97 30.98
C VAL A 41 0.94 26.02 29.83
N MET A 42 1.08 24.72 30.09
CA MET A 42 0.98 23.66 29.08
C MET A 42 -0.46 23.25 28.77
N SER A 43 -1.45 23.67 29.56
CA SER A 43 -2.85 23.39 29.34
C SER A 43 -3.47 24.34 28.32
N ALA A 44 -4.50 23.88 27.62
CA ALA A 44 -5.46 24.71 26.92
C ALA A 44 -6.68 24.95 27.80
N ASP A 45 -7.57 25.85 27.41
CA ASP A 45 -8.84 26.03 28.09
C ASP A 45 -9.87 24.91 27.70
N GLU A 46 -10.98 24.90 28.44
CA GLU A 46 -12.03 23.91 28.25
C GLU A 46 -12.64 23.98 26.83
N GLN A 47 -12.79 25.19 26.30
CA GLN A 47 -13.35 25.40 24.97
C GLN A 47 -12.41 24.88 23.87
N ASP A 48 -11.12 25.04 24.02
CA ASP A 48 -10.12 24.54 23.09
C ASP A 48 -10.08 23.02 23.09
N PHE A 49 -10.16 22.38 24.27
CA PHE A 49 -10.29 20.93 24.36
C PHE A 49 -11.60 20.42 23.73
N ALA A 50 -12.71 21.11 23.94
CA ALA A 50 -13.98 20.79 23.31
C ALA A 50 -13.91 20.88 21.78
N ASN A 51 -13.26 21.90 21.26
CA ASN A 51 -13.04 22.08 19.81
C ASN A 51 -12.12 20.99 19.24
N MET A 52 -11.04 20.67 19.94
CA MET A 52 -10.12 19.59 19.56
C MET A 52 -10.85 18.24 19.49
N LEU A 53 -11.67 17.91 20.50
CA LEU A 53 -12.45 16.67 20.52
C LEU A 53 -13.40 16.58 19.32
N LYS A 54 -14.09 17.66 18.97
CA LYS A 54 -14.96 17.72 17.77
C LYS A 54 -14.16 17.47 16.49
N GLN A 55 -13.00 18.10 16.34
CA GLN A 55 -12.13 17.91 15.16
C GLN A 55 -11.64 16.47 15.03
N GLN A 56 -11.47 15.76 16.15
CA GLN A 56 -11.10 14.34 16.18
C GLN A 56 -12.30 13.38 16.09
N GLY A 57 -13.51 13.90 15.80
CA GLY A 57 -14.72 13.08 15.64
C GLY A 57 -15.33 12.56 16.97
N SER A 58 -14.98 13.21 18.10
CA SER A 58 -15.57 12.97 19.40
C SER A 58 -16.61 14.04 19.77
N ASP A 59 -17.24 13.91 20.91
CA ASP A 59 -18.19 14.90 21.42
C ASP A 59 -17.50 15.91 22.36
N SER A 60 -17.83 17.20 22.21
CA SER A 60 -17.32 18.27 23.06
C SER A 60 -17.71 18.13 24.53
N ALA A 61 -18.77 17.37 24.83
CA ALA A 61 -19.18 17.07 26.21
C ALA A 61 -18.21 16.15 26.96
N TYR A 62 -17.22 15.53 26.26
CA TYR A 62 -16.32 14.54 26.85
C TYR A 62 -14.96 15.11 27.28
N VAL A 63 -14.85 16.41 27.53
CA VAL A 63 -13.61 17.04 28.01
C VAL A 63 -13.14 16.40 29.33
N ASP A 64 -14.03 16.15 30.29
CA ASP A 64 -13.68 15.49 31.56
C ASP A 64 -13.11 14.07 31.33
N ALA A 65 -13.67 13.32 30.39
CA ALA A 65 -13.14 11.99 30.05
C ALA A 65 -11.74 12.09 29.44
N PHE A 66 -11.49 13.08 28.59
CA PHE A 66 -10.17 13.36 28.03
C PHE A 66 -9.17 13.73 29.14
N LEU A 67 -9.52 14.65 30.03
CA LEU A 67 -8.65 15.10 31.13
C LEU A 67 -8.34 13.94 32.11
N LYS A 68 -9.33 13.09 32.37
CA LYS A 68 -9.10 11.87 33.15
C LYS A 68 -8.10 10.94 32.47
N GLY A 69 -8.27 10.70 31.15
CA GLY A 69 -7.33 9.90 30.36
C GLY A 69 -5.92 10.49 30.36
N TYR A 70 -5.80 11.82 30.24
CA TYR A 70 -4.51 12.53 30.34
C TYR A 70 -3.83 12.26 31.68
N ALA A 71 -4.56 12.47 32.81
CA ALA A 71 -4.01 12.24 34.14
C ALA A 71 -3.61 10.78 34.40
N GLU A 72 -4.36 9.82 33.86
CA GLU A 72 -4.02 8.40 33.91
C GLU A 72 -2.78 8.09 33.04
N GLY A 73 -2.67 8.69 31.86
CA GLY A 73 -1.52 8.57 30.96
C GLY A 73 -0.23 9.04 31.59
N MET A 74 -0.24 10.19 32.25
CA MET A 74 0.91 10.76 32.97
C MET A 74 1.44 9.84 34.07
N LYS A 75 0.58 9.00 34.68
CA LYS A 75 0.94 8.02 35.70
C LYS A 75 1.31 6.66 35.10
N ALA A 76 0.93 6.39 33.87
CA ALA A 76 1.10 5.07 33.24
C ALA A 76 2.53 4.83 32.75
N THR A 77 3.38 5.84 32.67
CA THR A 77 4.77 5.73 32.17
C THR A 77 5.65 4.83 33.04
N ASP A 78 5.32 4.66 34.33
CA ASP A 78 6.04 3.81 35.26
C ASP A 78 5.55 2.34 35.24
N ASP A 79 4.38 2.08 34.62
CA ASP A 79 3.79 0.76 34.49
C ASP A 79 3.93 0.26 33.04
N LYS A 80 4.93 -0.59 32.81
CA LYS A 80 5.21 -1.16 31.47
C LYS A 80 4.03 -1.90 30.85
N LYS A 81 3.16 -2.52 31.68
CA LYS A 81 1.97 -3.24 31.20
C LYS A 81 0.90 -2.25 30.71
N LYS A 82 0.66 -1.17 31.45
CA LYS A 82 -0.26 -0.10 31.04
C LYS A 82 0.24 0.63 29.80
N MET A 83 1.54 0.89 29.75
CA MET A 83 2.17 1.49 28.55
C MET A 83 1.96 0.60 27.32
N ALA A 84 2.20 -0.70 27.41
CA ALA A 84 1.96 -1.63 26.31
C ALA A 84 0.48 -1.67 25.90
N TYR A 85 -0.43 -1.64 26.85
CA TYR A 85 -1.88 -1.58 26.58
C TYR A 85 -2.28 -0.28 25.86
N ASN A 86 -1.77 0.87 26.31
CA ASN A 86 -2.04 2.17 25.68
C ASN A 86 -1.49 2.24 24.25
N LEU A 87 -0.31 1.71 24.00
CA LEU A 87 0.24 1.57 22.65
C LEU A 87 -0.67 0.72 21.74
N GLY A 88 -1.23 -0.36 22.29
CA GLY A 88 -2.19 -1.21 21.57
C GLY A 88 -3.50 -0.47 21.24
N LEU A 89 -4.04 0.32 22.18
CA LEU A 89 -5.22 1.15 21.95
C LEU A 89 -4.95 2.19 20.84
N GLN A 90 -3.83 2.89 20.91
CA GLN A 90 -3.42 3.88 19.93
C GLN A 90 -3.30 3.28 18.52
N ALA A 91 -2.60 2.15 18.40
CA ALA A 91 -2.46 1.43 17.13
C ALA A 91 -3.82 1.00 16.58
N GLY A 92 -4.70 0.46 17.44
CA GLY A 92 -6.05 0.03 17.04
C GLY A 92 -6.92 1.20 16.55
N MET A 93 -6.89 2.34 17.23
CA MET A 93 -7.61 3.55 16.81
C MET A 93 -7.08 4.09 15.47
N GLN A 94 -5.76 4.12 15.31
CA GLN A 94 -5.13 4.57 14.06
C GLN A 94 -5.56 3.71 12.88
N ILE A 95 -5.52 2.38 13.01
CA ILE A 95 -5.98 1.47 11.97
C ILE A 95 -7.48 1.67 11.69
N LYS A 96 -8.30 1.85 12.74
CA LYS A 96 -9.74 2.08 12.57
C LYS A 96 -10.02 3.34 11.75
N MET A 97 -9.25 4.42 11.93
CA MET A 97 -9.37 5.64 11.15
C MET A 97 -8.95 5.46 9.68
N GLN A 98 -8.03 4.54 9.41
CA GLN A 98 -7.58 4.22 8.05
C GLN A 98 -8.51 3.25 7.31
N LEU A 99 -9.39 2.52 8.02
CA LEU A 99 -10.26 1.51 7.41
C LEU A 99 -11.10 2.04 6.22
N PRO A 100 -11.70 3.24 6.26
CA PRO A 100 -12.48 3.73 5.12
C PRO A 100 -11.65 3.89 3.84
N MET A 101 -10.40 4.34 3.96
CA MET A 101 -9.48 4.45 2.82
C MET A 101 -9.07 3.06 2.31
N MET A 102 -8.79 2.12 3.22
CA MET A 102 -8.51 0.73 2.86
C MET A 102 -9.71 0.07 2.17
N GLU A 103 -10.94 0.31 2.65
CA GLU A 103 -12.18 -0.16 2.03
C GLU A 103 -12.33 0.37 0.61
N GLN A 104 -12.12 1.67 0.42
CA GLN A 104 -12.18 2.30 -0.89
C GLN A 104 -11.19 1.66 -1.87
N GLN A 105 -9.98 1.38 -1.41
CA GLN A 105 -8.94 0.76 -2.21
C GLN A 105 -9.23 -0.72 -2.51
N VAL A 106 -9.56 -1.51 -1.47
CA VAL A 106 -9.78 -2.96 -1.61
C VAL A 106 -11.04 -3.27 -2.40
N PHE A 107 -12.11 -2.50 -2.18
CA PHE A 107 -13.39 -2.70 -2.85
C PHE A 107 -13.59 -1.81 -4.08
N GLN A 108 -12.55 -1.08 -4.51
CA GLN A 108 -12.56 -0.22 -5.70
C GLN A 108 -13.72 0.78 -5.71
N GLY A 109 -14.00 1.38 -4.55
CA GLY A 109 -15.06 2.38 -4.39
C GLY A 109 -16.48 1.81 -4.22
N ASP A 110 -16.66 0.50 -4.18
CA ASP A 110 -17.95 -0.12 -3.87
C ASP A 110 -18.34 0.15 -2.40
N SER A 111 -19.15 1.18 -2.19
CA SER A 111 -19.59 1.63 -0.87
C SER A 111 -20.51 0.65 -0.12
N THR A 112 -21.04 -0.36 -0.82
CA THR A 112 -21.88 -1.41 -0.22
C THR A 112 -21.06 -2.43 0.55
N LYS A 113 -19.76 -2.53 0.28
CA LYS A 113 -18.85 -3.47 0.93
C LYS A 113 -18.10 -2.79 2.07
N LYS A 114 -18.02 -3.46 3.20
CA LYS A 114 -17.36 -2.98 4.41
C LYS A 114 -16.47 -4.04 5.02
N VAL A 115 -15.34 -3.61 5.58
CA VAL A 115 -14.46 -4.50 6.35
C VAL A 115 -15.14 -4.86 7.67
N SER A 116 -15.29 -6.16 7.96
CA SER A 116 -15.71 -6.62 9.26
C SER A 116 -14.61 -6.40 10.29
N VAL A 117 -14.76 -5.41 11.16
CA VAL A 117 -13.80 -5.10 12.22
C VAL A 117 -13.54 -6.33 13.11
N LYS A 118 -14.58 -7.10 13.42
CA LYS A 118 -14.45 -8.35 14.21
C LYS A 118 -13.49 -9.34 13.53
N ASN A 119 -13.67 -9.58 12.23
CA ASN A 119 -12.84 -10.54 11.49
C ASN A 119 -11.43 -9.99 11.26
N PHE A 120 -11.30 -8.69 11.02
CA PHE A 120 -10.01 -8.02 10.88
C PHE A 120 -9.17 -8.18 12.16
N VAL A 121 -9.76 -7.87 13.33
CA VAL A 121 -9.09 -8.01 14.64
C VAL A 121 -8.74 -9.47 14.91
N ALA A 122 -9.65 -10.42 14.60
CA ALA A 122 -9.39 -11.85 14.80
C ALA A 122 -8.18 -12.32 13.95
N GLY A 123 -8.11 -11.93 12.68
CA GLY A 123 -6.98 -12.24 11.79
C GLY A 123 -5.67 -11.62 12.27
N PHE A 124 -5.69 -10.33 12.67
CA PHE A 124 -4.53 -9.64 13.22
C PHE A 124 -3.98 -10.35 14.47
N MET A 125 -4.85 -10.66 15.43
CA MET A 125 -4.45 -11.32 16.68
C MET A 125 -3.95 -12.76 16.45
N ALA A 126 -4.60 -13.49 15.53
CA ALA A 126 -4.18 -14.85 15.19
C ALA A 126 -2.77 -14.84 14.56
N GLN A 127 -2.51 -13.93 13.64
CA GLN A 127 -1.19 -13.77 13.02
C GLN A 127 -0.13 -13.33 14.03
N ALA A 128 -0.44 -12.36 14.89
CA ALA A 128 0.49 -11.86 15.92
C ALA A 128 0.89 -12.95 16.93
N LYS A 129 0.00 -13.90 17.21
CA LYS A 129 0.23 -15.03 18.12
C LYS A 129 0.76 -16.30 17.42
N GLY A 130 0.99 -16.27 16.10
CA GLY A 130 1.37 -17.47 15.34
C GLY A 130 0.30 -18.58 15.33
N LYS A 131 -0.99 -18.21 15.51
CA LYS A 131 -2.13 -19.14 15.64
C LYS A 131 -3.16 -18.95 14.52
N THR A 132 -2.70 -18.68 13.30
CA THR A 132 -3.58 -18.59 12.13
C THR A 132 -4.22 -19.96 11.86
N THR A 133 -5.53 -19.97 11.65
CA THR A 133 -6.32 -21.19 11.39
C THR A 133 -7.10 -21.13 10.09
N LEU A 134 -6.96 -20.04 9.32
CA LEU A 134 -7.69 -19.87 8.08
C LEU A 134 -7.23 -20.89 7.05
N LYS A 135 -8.17 -21.73 6.61
CA LYS A 135 -7.96 -22.71 5.56
C LYS A 135 -8.75 -22.30 4.32
N VAL A 136 -8.14 -22.49 3.16
CA VAL A 136 -8.77 -22.34 1.84
C VAL A 136 -8.45 -23.60 1.06
N ASP A 137 -9.47 -24.22 0.50
CA ASP A 137 -9.36 -25.51 -0.20
C ASP A 137 -8.63 -26.58 0.65
N GLY A 138 -8.92 -26.58 1.97
CA GLY A 138 -8.33 -27.50 2.95
C GLY A 138 -6.90 -27.18 3.39
N LYS A 139 -6.21 -26.22 2.74
CA LYS A 139 -4.83 -25.81 3.06
C LYS A 139 -4.81 -24.60 3.96
N LEU A 140 -3.95 -24.61 4.99
CA LEU A 140 -3.68 -23.44 5.82
C LEU A 140 -3.00 -22.38 4.96
N ILE A 141 -3.47 -21.13 5.02
CA ILE A 141 -2.85 -20.02 4.31
C ILE A 141 -1.95 -19.22 5.24
N ASP A 142 -0.80 -18.84 4.73
CA ASP A 142 0.14 -17.92 5.38
C ASP A 142 -0.13 -16.45 4.99
N LYS A 143 0.65 -15.54 5.54
CA LYS A 143 0.55 -14.10 5.24
C LYS A 143 0.78 -13.79 3.75
N LYS A 144 1.68 -14.53 3.09
CA LYS A 144 2.01 -14.32 1.67
C LYS A 144 0.82 -14.71 0.80
N GLU A 145 0.24 -15.88 1.06
CA GLU A 145 -0.95 -16.34 0.33
C GLU A 145 -2.17 -15.45 0.60
N ALA A 146 -2.35 -14.99 1.85
CA ALA A 146 -3.41 -14.03 2.18
C ALA A 146 -3.26 -12.74 1.37
N ASN A 147 -2.03 -12.18 1.27
CA ASN A 147 -1.77 -10.99 0.47
C ASN A 147 -2.07 -11.19 -1.01
N LYS A 148 -1.63 -12.32 -1.58
CA LYS A 148 -1.92 -12.70 -2.96
C LYS A 148 -3.43 -12.75 -3.24
N ARG A 149 -4.20 -13.31 -2.33
CA ARG A 149 -5.67 -13.38 -2.44
C ARG A 149 -6.35 -12.03 -2.36
N ILE A 150 -5.84 -11.13 -1.50
CA ILE A 150 -6.33 -9.75 -1.43
C ILE A 150 -6.07 -9.05 -2.77
N LEU A 151 -4.86 -9.15 -3.31
CA LEU A 151 -4.52 -8.58 -4.62
C LEU A 151 -5.39 -9.18 -5.73
N ALA A 152 -5.56 -10.51 -5.76
CA ALA A 152 -6.42 -11.18 -6.74
C ALA A 152 -7.88 -10.68 -6.66
N TYR A 153 -8.39 -10.44 -5.45
CA TYR A 153 -9.72 -9.86 -5.25
C TYR A 153 -9.81 -8.41 -5.75
N MET A 154 -8.83 -7.58 -5.39
CA MET A 154 -8.79 -6.18 -5.81
C MET A 154 -8.74 -6.02 -7.34
N PHE A 155 -8.04 -6.90 -8.03
CA PHE A 155 -7.81 -6.84 -9.48
C PHE A 155 -8.59 -7.90 -10.27
N ASP A 156 -9.64 -8.50 -9.66
CA ASP A 156 -10.42 -9.58 -10.30
C ASP A 156 -11.05 -9.13 -11.63
N LYS A 157 -11.58 -7.91 -11.68
CA LYS A 157 -12.15 -7.33 -12.91
C LYS A 157 -11.09 -7.25 -14.02
N GLN A 158 -9.93 -6.69 -13.72
CA GLN A 158 -8.85 -6.54 -14.69
C GLN A 158 -8.30 -7.88 -15.16
N ARG A 159 -8.15 -8.84 -14.24
CA ARG A 159 -7.75 -10.21 -14.58
C ARG A 159 -8.74 -10.86 -15.55
N LYS A 160 -10.05 -10.73 -15.29
CA LYS A 160 -11.10 -11.23 -16.18
C LYS A 160 -11.06 -10.56 -17.54
N GLU A 161 -10.99 -9.22 -17.58
CA GLU A 161 -10.87 -8.45 -18.83
C GLU A 161 -9.65 -8.89 -19.65
N GLY A 162 -8.50 -9.12 -19.00
CA GLY A 162 -7.30 -9.65 -19.65
C GLY A 162 -7.49 -11.05 -20.22
N GLN A 163 -8.13 -11.95 -19.47
CA GLN A 163 -8.43 -13.30 -19.90
C GLN A 163 -9.41 -13.35 -21.08
N GLU A 164 -10.48 -12.54 -21.01
CA GLU A 164 -11.47 -12.40 -22.10
C GLU A 164 -10.84 -11.81 -23.36
N PHE A 165 -9.99 -10.80 -23.21
CA PHE A 165 -9.23 -10.23 -24.31
C PHE A 165 -8.36 -11.28 -25.01
N LEU A 166 -7.57 -12.06 -24.26
CA LEU A 166 -6.72 -13.12 -24.81
C LEU A 166 -7.56 -14.24 -25.46
N ALA A 167 -8.66 -14.64 -24.84
CA ALA A 167 -9.59 -15.62 -25.40
C ALA A 167 -10.21 -15.14 -26.72
N LYS A 168 -10.53 -13.86 -26.85
CA LYS A 168 -11.00 -13.23 -28.08
C LYS A 168 -9.89 -13.21 -29.12
N LYS A 169 -8.69 -12.75 -28.75
CA LYS A 169 -7.51 -12.66 -29.64
C LYS A 169 -7.13 -14.02 -30.22
N SER A 170 -7.19 -15.08 -29.41
CA SER A 170 -6.85 -16.44 -29.87
C SER A 170 -7.75 -16.99 -31.00
N LYS A 171 -8.91 -16.36 -31.21
CA LYS A 171 -9.88 -16.72 -32.27
C LYS A 171 -9.78 -15.81 -33.50
N GLU A 172 -8.99 -14.73 -33.43
CA GLU A 172 -8.85 -13.79 -34.54
C GLU A 172 -8.05 -14.39 -35.69
N LYS A 173 -8.47 -14.14 -36.92
CA LYS A 173 -7.77 -14.57 -38.13
C LYS A 173 -6.34 -14.03 -38.16
N GLY A 174 -5.36 -14.91 -38.37
CA GLY A 174 -3.94 -14.58 -38.43
C GLY A 174 -3.24 -14.54 -37.09
N VAL A 175 -3.94 -14.72 -35.96
CA VAL A 175 -3.33 -14.90 -34.63
C VAL A 175 -2.91 -16.36 -34.45
N GLN A 176 -1.70 -16.54 -33.99
CA GLN A 176 -1.09 -17.85 -33.70
C GLN A 176 -0.70 -17.95 -32.24
N LYS A 177 -0.45 -19.16 -31.76
CA LYS A 177 -0.14 -19.46 -30.36
C LYS A 177 1.27 -20.00 -30.22
N LEU A 178 2.00 -19.46 -29.23
CA LEU A 178 3.26 -20.00 -28.71
C LEU A 178 3.03 -20.72 -27.39
N THR A 179 4.11 -21.09 -26.73
CA THR A 179 4.06 -21.71 -25.40
C THR A 179 3.54 -20.76 -24.32
N GLU A 180 3.13 -21.27 -23.19
CA GLU A 180 2.68 -20.52 -22.00
C GLU A 180 1.57 -19.48 -22.28
N GLY A 181 0.74 -19.75 -23.30
CA GLY A 181 -0.40 -18.87 -23.63
C GLY A 181 -0.06 -17.58 -24.37
N VAL A 182 1.21 -17.38 -24.76
CA VAL A 182 1.63 -16.26 -25.60
C VAL A 182 0.95 -16.38 -26.97
N LEU A 183 0.32 -15.28 -27.42
CA LEU A 183 -0.26 -15.18 -28.75
C LEU A 183 0.50 -14.15 -29.57
N TYR A 184 0.50 -14.31 -30.89
CA TYR A 184 1.11 -13.35 -31.77
C TYR A 184 0.38 -13.24 -33.12
N LYS A 185 0.50 -12.08 -33.74
CA LYS A 185 0.06 -11.80 -35.09
C LYS A 185 1.22 -11.20 -35.87
N VAL A 186 1.53 -11.78 -37.02
CA VAL A 186 2.53 -11.22 -37.93
C VAL A 186 1.93 -9.99 -38.62
N ILE A 187 2.55 -8.83 -38.42
CA ILE A 187 2.21 -7.58 -39.10
C ILE A 187 3.08 -7.44 -40.36
N GLU A 188 4.39 -7.69 -40.19
CA GLU A 188 5.36 -7.72 -41.28
C GLU A 188 6.21 -8.97 -41.14
N ALA A 189 6.37 -9.73 -42.24
CA ALA A 189 7.02 -11.04 -42.17
C ALA A 189 8.54 -10.95 -41.94
N GLY A 190 9.13 -9.81 -42.28
CA GLY A 190 10.58 -9.66 -42.37
C GLY A 190 11.16 -10.29 -43.64
N SER A 191 12.41 -9.98 -43.94
CA SER A 191 13.11 -10.49 -45.12
C SER A 191 14.14 -11.59 -44.79
N GLY A 192 14.44 -11.78 -43.50
CA GLY A 192 15.49 -12.67 -43.03
C GLY A 192 14.98 -14.06 -42.63
N THR A 193 15.81 -15.08 -42.79
CA THR A 193 15.64 -16.37 -42.16
C THR A 193 16.34 -16.47 -40.82
N GLU A 194 17.21 -15.50 -40.53
CA GLU A 194 17.95 -15.42 -39.25
C GLU A 194 17.01 -15.16 -38.08
N ARG A 195 17.29 -15.84 -36.98
CA ARG A 195 16.62 -15.65 -35.69
C ARG A 195 17.66 -15.52 -34.60
N CYS A 196 17.33 -14.73 -33.57
CA CYS A 196 18.14 -14.63 -32.39
C CYS A 196 17.93 -15.85 -31.46
N LYS A 197 18.91 -16.09 -30.60
CA LYS A 197 18.81 -17.08 -29.51
C LYS A 197 18.28 -16.38 -28.26
N ALA A 198 17.68 -17.14 -27.36
CA ALA A 198 17.19 -16.62 -26.07
C ALA A 198 18.30 -16.04 -25.17
N THR A 199 19.57 -16.26 -25.53
CA THR A 199 20.76 -15.75 -24.81
C THR A 199 21.37 -14.51 -25.41
N ASP A 200 20.85 -14.03 -26.54
CA ASP A 200 21.43 -12.93 -27.29
C ASP A 200 20.98 -11.57 -26.79
N SER A 201 21.77 -10.54 -27.05
CA SER A 201 21.33 -9.16 -27.02
C SER A 201 20.82 -8.77 -28.39
N VAL A 202 19.66 -8.14 -28.43
CA VAL A 202 18.96 -7.78 -29.68
C VAL A 202 18.61 -6.30 -29.73
N LYS A 203 18.57 -5.75 -30.95
CA LYS A 203 18.00 -4.44 -31.21
C LYS A 203 16.54 -4.60 -31.61
N VAL A 204 15.66 -3.83 -30.98
CA VAL A 204 14.23 -3.84 -31.26
C VAL A 204 13.65 -2.43 -31.27
N LYS A 205 12.60 -2.25 -32.06
CA LYS A 205 11.62 -1.18 -31.84
C LYS A 205 10.41 -1.79 -31.19
N TYR A 206 9.84 -1.14 -30.17
CA TYR A 206 8.63 -1.66 -29.53
C TYR A 206 7.74 -0.59 -28.95
N GLU A 207 6.48 -0.94 -28.79
CA GLU A 207 5.49 -0.21 -28.02
C GLU A 207 4.70 -1.21 -27.17
N GLY A 208 4.62 -0.97 -25.85
CA GLY A 208 3.87 -1.78 -24.88
C GLY A 208 2.60 -1.07 -24.41
N LYS A 209 1.45 -1.78 -24.49
CA LYS A 209 0.13 -1.27 -24.09
C LYS A 209 -0.58 -2.21 -23.15
N LEU A 210 -1.41 -1.64 -22.30
CA LEU A 210 -2.46 -2.35 -21.58
C LEU A 210 -3.65 -2.66 -22.53
N VAL A 211 -4.53 -3.57 -22.12
CA VAL A 211 -5.74 -3.95 -22.88
C VAL A 211 -6.66 -2.76 -23.16
N ASN A 212 -6.68 -1.77 -22.26
CA ASN A 212 -7.43 -0.52 -22.42
C ASN A 212 -6.79 0.50 -23.39
N GLY A 213 -5.64 0.15 -24.01
CA GLY A 213 -4.91 0.99 -24.95
C GLY A 213 -3.89 1.94 -24.33
N THR A 214 -3.77 2.00 -22.99
CA THR A 214 -2.78 2.85 -22.32
C THR A 214 -1.37 2.37 -22.65
N VAL A 215 -0.55 3.23 -23.26
CA VAL A 215 0.86 2.98 -23.54
C VAL A 215 1.66 3.15 -22.26
N PHE A 216 2.30 2.10 -21.78
CA PHE A 216 3.12 2.15 -20.58
C PHE A 216 4.62 2.26 -20.89
N ASP A 217 5.07 1.76 -22.04
CA ASP A 217 6.47 1.82 -22.44
C ASP A 217 6.62 1.79 -23.97
N SER A 218 7.74 2.41 -24.46
CA SER A 218 8.07 2.43 -25.90
C SER A 218 9.55 2.71 -26.09
N SER A 219 10.16 2.11 -27.10
CA SER A 219 11.53 2.40 -27.54
C SER A 219 11.69 3.83 -28.08
N GLU A 220 10.61 4.50 -28.46
CA GLU A 220 10.63 5.92 -28.87
C GLU A 220 11.17 6.88 -27.80
N ARG A 221 11.18 6.43 -26.53
CA ARG A 221 11.76 7.17 -25.40
C ARG A 221 13.30 7.11 -25.36
N GLN A 222 13.90 6.27 -26.19
CA GLN A 222 15.35 6.11 -26.29
C GLN A 222 15.90 6.84 -27.52
N ASP A 223 17.18 7.21 -27.48
CA ASP A 223 17.85 7.88 -28.60
C ASP A 223 17.76 7.02 -29.86
N GLY A 224 17.23 7.63 -30.95
CA GLY A 224 17.03 6.94 -32.23
C GLY A 224 15.85 5.95 -32.26
N GLY A 225 15.01 5.88 -31.22
CA GLY A 225 13.81 5.04 -31.22
C GLY A 225 14.09 3.53 -31.21
N VAL A 226 15.32 3.10 -30.85
CA VAL A 226 15.76 1.71 -30.86
C VAL A 226 16.30 1.32 -29.49
N ALA A 227 15.77 0.21 -28.95
CA ALA A 227 16.27 -0.37 -27.72
C ALA A 227 17.24 -1.52 -27.99
N THR A 228 18.34 -1.56 -27.24
CA THR A 228 19.21 -2.75 -27.15
C THR A 228 18.87 -3.48 -25.86
N ILE A 229 18.45 -4.72 -25.97
CA ILE A 229 17.96 -5.51 -24.84
C ILE A 229 18.68 -6.89 -24.78
N ASP A 230 18.99 -7.32 -23.56
CA ASP A 230 19.47 -8.68 -23.29
C ASP A 230 18.24 -9.56 -23.02
N LEU A 231 18.01 -10.56 -23.86
CA LEU A 231 16.86 -11.46 -23.75
C LEU A 231 16.84 -12.31 -22.47
N LYS A 232 17.96 -12.42 -21.75
CA LYS A 232 18.00 -13.08 -20.45
C LYS A 232 17.30 -12.26 -19.36
N ASN A 233 17.23 -10.92 -19.52
CA ASN A 233 16.81 -9.97 -18.51
C ASN A 233 15.45 -9.33 -18.80
N VAL A 234 14.67 -9.88 -19.74
CA VAL A 234 13.32 -9.38 -20.08
C VAL A 234 12.23 -10.31 -19.53
N ILE A 235 10.99 -9.85 -19.59
CA ILE A 235 9.82 -10.65 -19.21
C ILE A 235 9.74 -11.95 -20.03
N LYS A 236 9.21 -13.00 -19.42
CA LYS A 236 9.16 -14.34 -20.01
C LYS A 236 8.50 -14.38 -21.39
N GLY A 237 7.44 -13.60 -21.59
CA GLY A 237 6.75 -13.50 -22.88
C GLY A 237 7.65 -13.05 -24.01
N TRP A 238 8.59 -12.15 -23.77
CA TRP A 238 9.59 -11.73 -24.75
C TRP A 238 10.64 -12.80 -25.01
N GLN A 239 11.09 -13.49 -23.98
CA GLN A 239 11.99 -14.64 -24.11
C GLN A 239 11.39 -15.76 -24.98
N ILE A 240 10.07 -15.91 -24.97
CA ILE A 240 9.34 -16.89 -25.78
C ILE A 240 9.15 -16.39 -27.22
N ALA A 241 8.75 -15.12 -27.39
CA ALA A 241 8.32 -14.60 -28.69
C ALA A 241 9.48 -14.17 -29.58
N ILE A 242 10.42 -13.36 -29.06
CA ILE A 242 11.46 -12.71 -29.88
C ILE A 242 12.37 -13.72 -30.58
N PRO A 243 12.80 -14.84 -29.97
CA PRO A 243 13.58 -15.86 -30.66
C PRO A 243 12.85 -16.56 -31.84
N GLN A 244 11.52 -16.46 -31.89
CA GLN A 244 10.72 -17.00 -33.00
C GLN A 244 10.55 -15.98 -34.16
N MET A 245 10.86 -14.69 -33.91
CA MET A 245 10.71 -13.62 -34.90
C MET A 245 11.90 -13.60 -35.87
N PRO A 246 11.67 -13.70 -37.19
CA PRO A 246 12.71 -13.40 -38.17
C PRO A 246 13.25 -11.99 -38.01
N VAL A 247 14.51 -11.75 -38.37
CA VAL A 247 15.07 -10.40 -38.46
C VAL A 247 14.31 -9.58 -39.50
N GLY A 248 13.98 -8.34 -39.16
CA GLY A 248 13.13 -7.46 -39.95
C GLY A 248 11.63 -7.68 -39.77
N ALA A 249 11.20 -8.71 -39.06
CA ALA A 249 9.77 -8.95 -38.80
C ALA A 249 9.21 -7.97 -37.76
N THR A 250 7.95 -7.59 -37.96
CA THR A 250 7.14 -6.86 -36.98
C THR A 250 5.98 -7.75 -36.54
N TRP A 251 5.91 -8.05 -35.25
CA TRP A 251 4.82 -8.81 -34.66
C TRP A 251 4.07 -7.98 -33.64
N GLU A 252 2.78 -8.26 -33.50
CA GLU A 252 2.00 -7.86 -32.35
C GLU A 252 1.82 -9.10 -31.48
N ILE A 253 2.36 -9.05 -30.26
CA ILE A 253 2.29 -10.16 -29.28
C ILE A 253 1.33 -9.81 -28.16
N TYR A 254 0.61 -10.82 -27.68
CA TYR A 254 -0.36 -10.70 -26.59
C TYR A 254 0.06 -11.64 -25.49
N LEU A 255 0.32 -11.09 -24.33
CA LEU A 255 0.92 -11.82 -23.21
C LEU A 255 -0.08 -11.95 -22.06
N PRO A 256 -0.34 -13.17 -21.56
CA PRO A 256 -0.98 -13.32 -20.26
C PRO A 256 -0.07 -12.77 -19.15
N ALA A 257 -0.68 -12.37 -18.02
CA ALA A 257 0.02 -11.74 -16.91
C ALA A 257 1.18 -12.60 -16.39
N GLU A 258 1.04 -13.92 -16.40
CA GLU A 258 1.98 -14.90 -15.86
C GLU A 258 3.35 -14.87 -16.57
N VAL A 259 3.39 -14.47 -17.83
CA VAL A 259 4.63 -14.31 -18.61
C VAL A 259 5.01 -12.84 -18.80
N GLY A 260 4.24 -11.93 -18.20
CA GLY A 260 4.52 -10.49 -18.09
C GLY A 260 5.01 -10.12 -16.70
N TYR A 261 4.26 -9.26 -16.00
CA TYR A 261 4.59 -8.75 -14.67
C TYR A 261 3.79 -9.42 -13.54
N GLY A 262 3.01 -10.46 -13.85
CA GLY A 262 2.37 -11.35 -12.88
C GLY A 262 1.36 -10.68 -11.95
N GLU A 263 1.31 -11.23 -10.74
CA GLU A 263 0.38 -10.81 -9.68
C GLU A 263 0.78 -9.52 -8.97
N ASN A 264 1.99 -9.02 -9.19
CA ASN A 264 2.49 -7.80 -8.53
C ASN A 264 2.37 -6.56 -9.41
N GLY A 265 2.34 -6.73 -10.74
CA GLY A 265 2.47 -5.61 -11.67
C GLY A 265 3.85 -4.93 -11.57
N THR A 266 4.01 -3.76 -12.17
CA THR A 266 5.20 -2.90 -12.00
C THR A 266 4.91 -1.49 -12.51
N GLY A 267 5.32 -0.47 -11.79
CA GLY A 267 5.13 0.93 -12.20
C GLY A 267 3.69 1.23 -12.66
N PRO A 268 3.48 1.64 -13.93
CA PRO A 268 2.15 1.94 -14.46
C PRO A 268 1.34 0.68 -14.84
N ILE A 269 1.91 -0.52 -14.71
CA ILE A 269 1.26 -1.79 -15.08
C ILE A 269 0.65 -2.42 -13.82
N PRO A 270 -0.69 -2.40 -13.70
CA PRO A 270 -1.36 -3.00 -12.55
C PRO A 270 -1.17 -4.52 -12.45
N PRO A 271 -1.36 -5.11 -11.26
CA PRO A 271 -1.42 -6.55 -11.06
C PRO A 271 -2.35 -7.27 -12.04
N PHE A 272 -1.95 -8.47 -12.45
CA PHE A 272 -2.71 -9.37 -13.35
C PHE A 272 -3.04 -8.79 -14.74
N SER A 273 -2.25 -7.79 -15.21
CA SER A 273 -2.45 -7.19 -16.54
C SER A 273 -2.04 -8.14 -17.67
N ALA A 274 -2.94 -8.40 -18.60
CA ALA A 274 -2.55 -8.86 -19.92
C ALA A 274 -1.90 -7.69 -20.70
N LEU A 275 -0.88 -8.00 -21.50
CA LEU A 275 -0.06 -7.00 -22.17
C LEU A 275 -0.11 -7.18 -23.68
N ILE A 276 0.00 -6.08 -24.40
CA ILE A 276 0.11 -6.03 -25.84
C ILE A 276 1.44 -5.36 -26.18
N PHE A 277 2.27 -5.99 -27.01
CA PHE A 277 3.46 -5.37 -27.53
C PHE A 277 3.48 -5.46 -29.05
N LYS A 278 3.73 -4.34 -29.70
CA LYS A 278 4.16 -4.32 -31.09
C LYS A 278 5.68 -4.28 -31.09
N ILE A 279 6.32 -5.27 -31.68
CA ILE A 279 7.79 -5.41 -31.69
C ILE A 279 8.29 -5.60 -33.12
N THR A 280 9.32 -4.83 -33.47
CA THR A 280 10.12 -5.05 -34.68
C THR A 280 11.49 -5.57 -34.28
N ASN A 281 11.86 -6.77 -34.75
CA ASN A 281 13.17 -7.38 -34.51
C ASN A 281 14.18 -6.83 -35.53
N LEU A 282 15.16 -6.05 -35.09
CA LEU A 282 16.21 -5.49 -35.93
C LEU A 282 17.49 -6.33 -35.99
N GLY A 283 17.52 -7.47 -35.29
CA GLY A 283 18.64 -8.40 -35.25
C GLY A 283 19.48 -8.37 -33.98
N THR A 284 20.48 -9.25 -33.95
CA THR A 284 21.40 -9.38 -32.80
C THR A 284 22.44 -8.26 -32.79
N VAL A 285 22.86 -7.91 -31.57
CA VAL A 285 24.04 -7.06 -31.37
C VAL A 285 25.27 -7.96 -31.48
N LYS A 286 26.12 -7.67 -32.46
CA LYS A 286 27.43 -8.32 -32.61
C LYS A 286 28.45 -7.72 -31.66
#